data_01ec71c474228bf1b0cf7cf0273a93aa
#
_entry.id   01ec71c474228bf1b0cf7cf0273a93aa
#
_cell.length_a   1.000
_cell.length_b   1.000
_cell.length_c   1.000
_cell.angle_alpha   90.00
_cell.angle_beta   90.00
_cell.angle_gamma   90.00
#
_symmetry.space_group_name_H-M   'P 1'
#
loop_
_entity.id
_entity.type
_entity.pdbx_description
1 polymer ?
#
loop_
_entity_poly.entity_id
_entity_poly.type
_entity_poly.pdbx_seq_one_letter_code
_entity_poly.pdbx_strand_id
1 'polypeptide(L)'
;IPILVKRALGEQIEIPRDTTIIEEPNISKVGIGDNIQMTFKVKSKKNSELKANLNIEYNSGRNVKVSLERTEKEPDTYTGTIEDVPESFSFDAQIDDAKTETLTVTAIERPTIKNISATQVYPEFTKQSPTNHVPGDFTFFPGSEVTINIESSKDPDSGNLKFLGLDNQMPLSVNEANKKEGVAKIKIPS
;
A
#
# COMPACT_ATOMS: atom_id res chain seq x y z
N ILE A 1 -44.15 19.81 16.03
CA ILE A 1 -44.63 19.43 14.67
C ILE A 1 -43.81 18.20 14.30
N PRO A 2 -44.44 17.07 13.87
CA PRO A 2 -43.73 15.87 13.47
C PRO A 2 -42.76 16.15 12.32
N ILE A 3 -41.61 15.52 12.33
CA ILE A 3 -40.54 15.64 11.32
C ILE A 3 -41.07 15.47 9.88
N LEU A 4 -42.03 14.57 9.68
CA LEU A 4 -42.68 14.33 8.39
C LEU A 4 -43.41 15.54 7.82
N VAL A 5 -44.08 16.35 8.69
CA VAL A 5 -44.80 17.54 8.27
C VAL A 5 -43.84 18.64 7.83
N LYS A 6 -42.73 18.82 8.53
CA LYS A 6 -41.70 19.78 8.13
C LYS A 6 -41.06 19.45 6.78
N ARG A 7 -40.80 18.16 6.49
CA ARG A 7 -40.33 17.71 5.19
C ARG A 7 -41.33 17.98 4.06
N ALA A 8 -42.61 17.79 4.32
CA ALA A 8 -43.66 18.11 3.35
C ALA A 8 -43.72 19.61 3.02
N LEU A 9 -43.20 20.47 3.91
CA LEU A 9 -43.07 21.92 3.71
C LEU A 9 -41.77 22.36 3.06
N GLY A 10 -40.90 21.38 2.58
CA GLY A 10 -39.66 21.67 1.90
C GLY A 10 -38.47 22.03 2.80
N GLU A 11 -38.60 21.89 4.13
CA GLU A 11 -37.46 22.07 5.02
C GLU A 11 -36.48 20.89 4.89
N GLN A 12 -35.21 21.16 4.66
CA GLN A 12 -34.13 20.16 4.76
C GLN A 12 -33.88 19.85 6.24
N ILE A 13 -34.45 18.75 6.70
CA ILE A 13 -34.28 18.30 8.08
C ILE A 13 -33.44 17.05 8.05
N GLU A 14 -32.27 17.05 8.72
CA GLU A 14 -31.49 15.86 8.98
C GLU A 14 -32.32 14.86 9.80
N ILE A 15 -32.42 13.64 9.30
CA ILE A 15 -33.06 12.55 10.03
C ILE A 15 -32.12 12.19 11.19
N PRO A 16 -32.59 12.20 12.45
CA PRO A 16 -31.77 11.71 13.56
C PRO A 16 -31.36 10.25 13.25
N ARG A 17 -30.08 10.02 13.09
CA ARG A 17 -29.50 8.68 12.92
C ARG A 17 -29.19 8.10 14.29
N ASP A 18 -29.39 6.82 14.45
CA ASP A 18 -29.03 6.11 15.67
C ASP A 18 -27.54 5.73 15.66
N THR A 19 -26.94 5.63 14.48
CA THR A 19 -25.53 5.32 14.27
C THR A 19 -24.83 6.48 13.57
N THR A 20 -23.59 6.75 13.99
CA THR A 20 -22.72 7.76 13.38
C THR A 20 -21.33 7.15 13.18
N ILE A 21 -20.76 7.27 11.98
CA ILE A 21 -19.37 6.91 11.70
C ILE A 21 -18.50 8.07 12.18
N ILE A 22 -17.54 7.78 13.08
CA ILE A 22 -16.66 8.80 13.70
C ILE A 22 -15.25 8.76 13.17
N GLU A 23 -14.79 7.60 12.66
CA GLU A 23 -13.50 7.45 11.97
C GLU A 23 -13.69 6.59 10.73
N GLU A 24 -13.06 7.01 9.65
CA GLU A 24 -13.04 6.33 8.34
C GLU A 24 -11.59 6.08 7.90
N PRO A 25 -11.32 5.05 7.07
CA PRO A 25 -9.98 4.80 6.58
C PRO A 25 -9.49 5.94 5.67
N ASN A 26 -8.32 6.46 5.95
CA ASN A 26 -7.68 7.49 5.12
C ASN A 26 -6.69 6.83 4.13
N ILE A 27 -7.23 6.19 3.09
CA ILE A 27 -6.45 5.48 2.08
C ILE A 27 -6.73 6.14 0.72
N SER A 28 -5.70 6.71 0.10
CA SER A 28 -5.81 7.34 -1.23
C SER A 28 -5.08 6.57 -2.32
N LYS A 29 -4.10 5.72 -1.95
CA LYS A 29 -3.29 4.93 -2.88
C LYS A 29 -3.05 3.53 -2.34
N VAL A 30 -2.94 2.56 -3.25
CA VAL A 30 -2.66 1.15 -2.95
C VAL A 30 -1.88 0.51 -4.08
N GLY A 31 -1.06 -0.50 -3.80
CA GLY A 31 -0.42 -1.30 -4.85
C GLY A 31 -1.41 -2.29 -5.48
N ILE A 32 -1.33 -2.48 -6.79
CA ILE A 32 -2.05 -3.59 -7.45
C ILE A 32 -1.55 -4.90 -6.84
N GLY A 33 -2.49 -5.81 -6.50
CA GLY A 33 -2.23 -7.06 -5.80
C GLY A 33 -2.12 -6.95 -4.28
N ASP A 34 -2.31 -5.76 -3.70
CA ASP A 34 -2.28 -5.60 -2.25
C ASP A 34 -3.60 -6.01 -1.60
N ASN A 35 -3.49 -6.46 -0.34
CA ASN A 35 -4.62 -6.61 0.55
C ASN A 35 -4.74 -5.36 1.42
N ILE A 36 -5.95 -4.81 1.50
CA ILE A 36 -6.22 -3.60 2.28
C ILE A 36 -7.23 -3.93 3.38
N GLN A 37 -6.88 -3.60 4.60
CA GLN A 37 -7.83 -3.64 5.71
C GLN A 37 -8.50 -2.26 5.85
N MET A 38 -9.83 -2.26 5.74
CA MET A 38 -10.68 -1.09 5.92
C MET A 38 -11.25 -1.11 7.33
N THR A 39 -11.01 -0.06 8.09
CA THR A 39 -11.43 0.04 9.49
C THR A 39 -12.29 1.29 9.69
N PHE A 40 -13.46 1.09 10.29
CA PHE A 40 -14.42 2.15 10.58
C PHE A 40 -14.75 2.13 12.06
N LYS A 41 -14.78 3.29 12.69
CA LYS A 41 -15.20 3.43 14.07
C LYS A 41 -16.56 4.13 14.12
N VAL A 42 -17.48 3.58 14.88
CA VAL A 42 -18.87 4.03 14.93
C VAL A 42 -19.30 4.32 16.35
N LYS A 43 -20.26 5.22 16.48
CA LYS A 43 -20.99 5.44 17.71
C LYS A 43 -22.46 5.14 17.45
N SER A 44 -23.02 4.16 18.16
CA SER A 44 -24.42 3.76 18.02
C SER A 44 -25.13 3.78 19.36
N LYS A 45 -26.43 4.11 19.32
CA LYS A 45 -27.32 3.97 20.46
C LYS A 45 -27.85 2.53 20.64
N LYS A 46 -27.63 1.69 19.62
CA LYS A 46 -28.05 0.28 19.62
C LYS A 46 -26.98 -0.59 20.29
N ASN A 47 -27.38 -1.48 21.14
CA ASN A 47 -26.52 -2.46 21.81
C ASN A 47 -26.39 -3.78 21.02
N SER A 48 -27.11 -3.90 19.89
CA SER A 48 -27.05 -5.07 19.01
C SER A 48 -25.95 -4.94 17.96
N GLU A 49 -25.52 -6.07 17.40
CA GLU A 49 -24.65 -6.08 16.23
C GLU A 49 -25.30 -5.34 15.06
N LEU A 50 -24.54 -4.42 14.44
CA LEU A 50 -25.02 -3.61 13.33
C LEU A 50 -24.73 -4.33 12.01
N LYS A 51 -25.63 -4.20 11.05
CA LYS A 51 -25.33 -4.64 9.67
C LYS A 51 -24.35 -3.65 9.03
N ALA A 52 -23.15 -4.11 8.74
CA ALA A 52 -22.09 -3.28 8.23
C ALA A 52 -21.56 -3.85 6.90
N ASN A 53 -21.52 -3.03 5.87
CA ASN A 53 -21.06 -3.41 4.54
C ASN A 53 -20.24 -2.29 3.91
N LEU A 54 -19.26 -2.69 3.12
CA LEU A 54 -18.48 -1.85 2.23
C LEU A 54 -18.94 -2.11 0.80
N ASN A 55 -19.38 -1.10 0.09
CA ASN A 55 -19.71 -1.18 -1.32
C ASN A 55 -18.52 -0.63 -2.11
N ILE A 56 -18.03 -1.40 -3.07
CA ILE A 56 -16.84 -1.09 -3.87
C ILE A 56 -17.25 -1.07 -5.33
N GLU A 57 -16.91 0.01 -6.03
CA GLU A 57 -17.07 0.13 -7.47
C GLU A 57 -15.70 0.30 -8.11
N TYR A 58 -15.28 -0.70 -8.88
CA TYR A 58 -14.02 -0.68 -9.62
C TYR A 58 -14.16 0.14 -10.92
N ASN A 59 -13.04 0.67 -11.40
CA ASN A 59 -13.02 1.46 -12.66
C ASN A 59 -13.55 0.68 -13.87
N SER A 60 -13.45 -0.65 -13.85
CA SER A 60 -14.06 -1.53 -14.86
C SER A 60 -15.59 -1.57 -14.81
N GLY A 61 -16.21 -0.94 -13.83
CA GLY A 61 -17.66 -1.01 -13.56
C GLY A 61 -18.09 -2.23 -12.75
N ARG A 62 -17.14 -3.07 -12.29
CA ARG A 62 -17.44 -4.20 -11.41
C ARG A 62 -17.78 -3.70 -10.01
N ASN A 63 -18.92 -4.14 -9.48
CA ASN A 63 -19.36 -3.82 -8.13
C ASN A 63 -19.16 -5.02 -7.21
N VAL A 64 -18.58 -4.79 -6.03
CA VAL A 64 -18.33 -5.80 -5.00
C VAL A 64 -18.85 -5.28 -3.66
N LYS A 65 -19.44 -6.16 -2.88
CA LYS A 65 -19.88 -5.87 -1.54
C LYS A 65 -19.13 -6.74 -0.54
N VAL A 66 -18.43 -6.11 0.40
CA VAL A 66 -17.67 -6.77 1.46
C VAL A 66 -18.39 -6.54 2.78
N SER A 67 -18.61 -7.62 3.55
CA SER A 67 -19.15 -7.49 4.91
C SER A 67 -18.07 -6.96 5.83
N LEU A 68 -18.44 -6.00 6.68
CA LEU A 68 -17.58 -5.52 7.75
C LEU A 68 -17.93 -6.26 9.04
N GLU A 69 -16.93 -6.82 9.70
CA GLU A 69 -17.08 -7.57 10.93
C GLU A 69 -16.71 -6.70 12.13
N ARG A 70 -17.46 -6.87 13.21
CA ARG A 70 -17.18 -6.18 14.47
C ARG A 70 -15.93 -6.75 15.11
N THR A 71 -15.04 -5.92 15.56
CA THR A 71 -13.81 -6.33 16.23
C THR A 71 -14.11 -6.71 17.69
N GLU A 72 -13.69 -7.91 18.12
CA GLU A 72 -13.94 -8.39 19.49
C GLU A 72 -13.34 -7.50 20.58
N LYS A 73 -12.14 -6.94 20.33
CA LYS A 73 -11.42 -6.10 21.28
C LYS A 73 -11.96 -4.69 21.39
N GLU A 74 -12.55 -4.17 20.31
CA GLU A 74 -13.08 -2.82 20.19
C GLU A 74 -14.48 -2.89 19.59
N PRO A 75 -15.52 -2.99 20.43
CA PRO A 75 -16.89 -3.22 19.98
C PRO A 75 -17.49 -2.12 19.11
N ASP A 76 -16.88 -0.94 19.09
CA ASP A 76 -17.29 0.19 18.25
C ASP A 76 -16.54 0.22 16.90
N THR A 77 -15.69 -0.79 16.63
CA THR A 77 -14.83 -0.87 15.44
C THR A 77 -15.29 -2.00 14.53
N TYR A 78 -15.48 -1.66 13.25
CA TYR A 78 -15.85 -2.58 12.18
C TYR A 78 -14.73 -2.65 11.16
N THR A 79 -14.33 -3.87 10.77
CA THR A 79 -13.22 -4.12 9.84
C THR A 79 -13.66 -5.02 8.70
N GLY A 80 -13.08 -4.78 7.51
CA GLY A 80 -13.22 -5.64 6.36
C GLY A 80 -11.94 -5.61 5.54
N THR A 81 -11.65 -6.68 4.83
CA THR A 81 -10.45 -6.78 3.98
C THR A 81 -10.85 -6.84 2.51
N ILE A 82 -10.20 -6.03 1.70
CA ILE A 82 -10.24 -6.12 0.24
C ILE A 82 -8.96 -6.86 -0.15
N GLU A 83 -9.09 -8.06 -0.69
CA GLU A 83 -7.97 -8.88 -1.11
C GLU A 83 -7.65 -8.64 -2.58
N ASP A 84 -6.34 -8.72 -2.93
CA ASP A 84 -5.82 -8.68 -4.30
C ASP A 84 -6.42 -7.54 -5.14
N VAL A 85 -6.21 -6.30 -4.72
CA VAL A 85 -6.75 -5.10 -5.40
C VAL A 85 -6.30 -5.07 -6.86
N PRO A 86 -7.21 -5.25 -7.83
CA PRO A 86 -6.81 -5.37 -9.24
C PRO A 86 -6.61 -4.03 -9.94
N GLU A 87 -7.31 -3.00 -9.51
CA GLU A 87 -7.39 -1.69 -10.16
C GLU A 87 -7.93 -0.63 -9.21
N SER A 88 -7.89 0.62 -9.62
CA SER A 88 -8.48 1.75 -8.88
C SER A 88 -9.98 1.55 -8.68
N PHE A 89 -10.49 2.03 -7.55
CA PHE A 89 -11.88 1.86 -7.16
C PHE A 89 -12.37 3.03 -6.31
N SER A 90 -13.67 3.17 -6.26
CA SER A 90 -14.35 3.99 -5.25
C SER A 90 -15.11 3.11 -4.28
N PHE A 91 -15.30 3.60 -3.07
CA PHE A 91 -16.04 2.87 -2.06
C PHE A 91 -16.87 3.80 -1.17
N ASP A 92 -17.94 3.24 -0.63
CA ASP A 92 -18.68 3.80 0.49
C ASP A 92 -18.99 2.69 1.51
N ALA A 93 -19.05 3.05 2.79
CA ALA A 93 -19.47 2.13 3.84
C ALA A 93 -20.88 2.47 4.29
N GLN A 94 -21.68 1.43 4.49
CA GLN A 94 -22.99 1.52 5.11
C GLN A 94 -23.00 0.67 6.39
N ILE A 95 -23.15 1.35 7.53
CA ILE A 95 -23.20 0.70 8.84
C ILE A 95 -24.54 1.09 9.49
N ASP A 96 -25.47 0.14 9.49
CA ASP A 96 -26.86 0.32 9.87
C ASP A 96 -27.55 1.47 9.09
N ASP A 97 -27.89 2.58 9.75
CA ASP A 97 -28.47 3.78 9.15
C ASP A 97 -27.46 4.88 8.80
N ALA A 98 -26.18 4.67 9.14
CA ALA A 98 -25.08 5.56 8.77
C ALA A 98 -24.46 5.18 7.42
N LYS A 99 -24.05 6.18 6.65
CA LYS A 99 -23.35 6.00 5.37
C LYS A 99 -22.23 7.03 5.25
N THR A 100 -21.06 6.61 4.76
CA THR A 100 -19.95 7.50 4.41
C THR A 100 -20.20 8.23 3.09
N GLU A 101 -19.42 9.25 2.81
CA GLU A 101 -19.25 9.73 1.44
C GLU A 101 -18.51 8.70 0.60
N THR A 102 -18.61 8.84 -0.72
CA THR A 102 -17.85 7.97 -1.65
C THR A 102 -16.41 8.47 -1.72
N LEU A 103 -15.47 7.62 -1.36
CA LEU A 103 -14.03 7.88 -1.42
C LEU A 103 -13.40 7.10 -2.57
N THR A 104 -12.35 7.67 -3.18
CA THR A 104 -11.64 7.06 -4.31
C THR A 104 -10.24 6.64 -3.88
N VAL A 105 -9.86 5.41 -4.29
CA VAL A 105 -8.53 4.83 -4.08
C VAL A 105 -7.88 4.58 -5.43
N THR A 106 -6.69 5.13 -5.62
CA THR A 106 -5.90 4.92 -6.84
C THR A 106 -4.99 3.71 -6.66
N ALA A 107 -5.18 2.68 -7.49
CA ALA A 107 -4.28 1.54 -7.56
C ALA A 107 -3.07 1.87 -8.45
N ILE A 108 -1.88 1.62 -7.92
CA ILE A 108 -0.60 1.86 -8.59
C ILE A 108 0.13 0.54 -8.82
N GLU A 109 0.69 0.38 -9.99
CA GLU A 109 1.58 -0.77 -10.23
C GLU A 109 2.87 -0.61 -9.44
N ARG A 110 3.28 -1.69 -8.78
CA ARG A 110 4.56 -1.73 -8.07
C ARG A 110 5.74 -1.68 -9.05
N PRO A 111 6.83 -0.98 -8.71
CA PRO A 111 8.08 -1.10 -9.46
C PRO A 111 8.58 -2.55 -9.45
N THR A 112 8.98 -3.04 -10.60
CA THR A 112 9.66 -4.34 -10.75
C THR A 112 11.10 -4.11 -11.17
N ILE A 113 12.00 -5.00 -10.77
CA ILE A 113 13.39 -4.95 -11.21
C ILE A 113 13.46 -5.45 -12.65
N LYS A 114 13.94 -4.61 -13.58
CA LYS A 114 14.17 -4.96 -14.99
C LYS A 114 15.54 -5.53 -15.21
N ASN A 115 16.53 -4.96 -14.55
CA ASN A 115 17.91 -5.36 -14.70
C ASN A 115 18.67 -5.17 -13.38
N ILE A 116 19.62 -6.03 -13.13
CA ILE A 116 20.59 -5.92 -12.04
C ILE A 116 21.95 -6.28 -12.59
N SER A 117 22.96 -5.48 -12.29
CA SER A 117 24.36 -5.75 -12.66
C SER A 117 25.27 -5.36 -11.52
N ALA A 118 26.45 -5.95 -11.47
CA ALA A 118 27.45 -5.62 -10.48
C ALA A 118 28.81 -5.41 -11.15
N THR A 119 29.49 -4.34 -10.76
CA THR A 119 30.86 -4.09 -11.18
C THR A 119 31.76 -4.30 -9.99
N GLN A 120 32.70 -5.24 -10.10
CA GLN A 120 33.69 -5.56 -9.07
C GLN A 120 35.01 -4.89 -9.41
N VAL A 121 35.57 -4.14 -8.45
CA VAL A 121 36.93 -3.60 -8.49
C VAL A 121 37.77 -4.38 -7.50
N TYR A 122 38.79 -5.07 -8.01
CA TYR A 122 39.67 -5.89 -7.17
C TYR A 122 40.64 -5.04 -6.36
N PRO A 123 41.17 -5.56 -5.25
CA PRO A 123 42.26 -4.93 -4.50
C PRO A 123 43.49 -4.71 -5.39
N GLU A 124 44.18 -3.59 -5.24
CA GLU A 124 45.33 -3.19 -6.09
C GLU A 124 46.43 -4.25 -6.19
N PHE A 125 46.66 -5.01 -5.11
CA PHE A 125 47.69 -6.07 -5.12
C PHE A 125 47.41 -7.20 -6.09
N THR A 126 46.14 -7.40 -6.51
CA THR A 126 45.78 -8.43 -7.49
C THR A 126 46.15 -8.06 -8.91
N LYS A 127 46.33 -6.77 -9.22
CA LYS A 127 46.56 -6.21 -10.54
C LYS A 127 45.50 -6.62 -11.59
N GLN A 128 44.29 -6.99 -11.13
CA GLN A 128 43.19 -7.39 -12.01
C GLN A 128 42.36 -6.16 -12.41
N SER A 129 41.90 -6.17 -13.68
CA SER A 129 40.97 -5.16 -14.19
C SER A 129 39.58 -5.37 -13.58
N PRO A 130 38.77 -4.30 -13.44
CA PRO A 130 37.39 -4.40 -12.99
C PRO A 130 36.59 -5.40 -13.87
N THR A 131 35.72 -6.18 -13.21
CA THR A 131 34.87 -7.16 -13.89
C THR A 131 33.41 -6.82 -13.71
N ASN A 132 32.64 -6.90 -14.79
CA ASN A 132 31.20 -6.75 -14.75
C ASN A 132 30.53 -8.12 -14.66
N HIS A 133 29.63 -8.25 -13.70
CA HIS A 133 28.80 -9.42 -13.47
C HIS A 133 27.38 -9.14 -13.95
N VAL A 134 26.80 -10.08 -14.69
CA VAL A 134 25.39 -10.07 -15.12
C VAL A 134 24.54 -10.88 -14.13
N PRO A 135 23.21 -10.76 -14.15
CA PRO A 135 22.33 -11.49 -13.23
C PRO A 135 22.64 -12.97 -13.14
N GLY A 136 22.75 -13.46 -11.92
CA GLY A 136 23.12 -14.86 -11.57
C GLY A 136 23.64 -14.93 -10.15
N ASP A 137 24.34 -16.03 -9.84
CA ASP A 137 25.02 -16.17 -8.56
C ASP A 137 26.31 -15.34 -8.57
N PHE A 138 26.32 -14.27 -7.79
CA PHE A 138 27.48 -13.40 -7.66
C PHE A 138 28.45 -13.97 -6.61
N THR A 139 29.66 -14.30 -7.06
CA THR A 139 30.79 -14.62 -6.17
C THR A 139 31.82 -13.51 -6.29
N PHE A 140 32.08 -12.83 -5.20
CA PHE A 140 33.02 -11.71 -5.16
C PHE A 140 34.31 -12.07 -4.45
N PHE A 141 35.43 -11.54 -4.97
CA PHE A 141 36.72 -11.71 -4.36
C PHE A 141 36.82 -10.92 -3.03
N PRO A 142 37.34 -11.50 -1.94
CA PRO A 142 37.53 -10.80 -0.67
C PRO A 142 38.32 -9.50 -0.83
N GLY A 143 37.93 -8.46 -0.09
CA GLY A 143 38.55 -7.14 -0.13
C GLY A 143 38.19 -6.28 -1.34
N SER A 144 37.36 -6.77 -2.27
CA SER A 144 36.91 -6.00 -3.44
C SER A 144 35.88 -4.92 -3.06
N GLU A 145 35.82 -3.88 -3.90
CA GLU A 145 34.72 -2.94 -3.92
C GLU A 145 33.72 -3.34 -5.03
N VAL A 146 32.46 -3.45 -4.69
CA VAL A 146 31.39 -3.84 -5.60
C VAL A 146 30.37 -2.74 -5.71
N THR A 147 30.09 -2.32 -6.93
CA THR A 147 29.00 -1.40 -7.26
C THR A 147 27.87 -2.19 -7.90
N ILE A 148 26.71 -2.23 -7.24
CA ILE A 148 25.50 -2.88 -7.74
C ILE A 148 24.61 -1.82 -8.35
N ASN A 149 24.23 -2.01 -9.62
CA ASN A 149 23.31 -1.18 -10.35
C ASN A 149 21.99 -1.93 -10.53
N ILE A 150 20.89 -1.29 -10.21
CA ILE A 150 19.54 -1.88 -10.32
C ILE A 150 18.71 -0.94 -11.19
N GLU A 151 18.09 -1.49 -12.24
CA GLU A 151 17.14 -0.79 -13.08
C GLU A 151 15.72 -1.25 -12.74
N SER A 152 14.85 -0.30 -12.45
CA SER A 152 13.44 -0.51 -12.11
C SER A 152 12.53 -0.20 -13.31
N SER A 153 11.34 -0.82 -13.35
CA SER A 153 10.34 -0.55 -14.38
C SER A 153 9.74 0.85 -14.27
N LYS A 154 9.71 1.42 -13.06
CA LYS A 154 9.15 2.73 -12.72
C LYS A 154 10.04 3.43 -11.71
N ASP A 155 9.80 4.70 -11.50
CA ASP A 155 10.51 5.49 -10.49
C ASP A 155 10.12 5.00 -9.09
N PRO A 156 11.02 4.35 -8.33
CA PRO A 156 10.74 3.97 -6.95
C PRO A 156 10.94 5.18 -6.04
N ASP A 157 10.12 5.30 -5.00
CA ASP A 157 10.30 6.32 -3.97
C ASP A 157 11.56 6.03 -3.12
N SER A 158 11.86 4.74 -2.91
CA SER A 158 13.04 4.27 -2.18
C SER A 158 13.37 2.83 -2.57
N GLY A 159 14.58 2.39 -2.26
CA GLY A 159 15.01 1.01 -2.44
C GLY A 159 16.03 0.60 -1.39
N ASN A 160 15.98 -0.66 -0.99
CA ASN A 160 16.95 -1.24 -0.07
C ASN A 160 17.46 -2.56 -0.64
N LEU A 161 18.77 -2.78 -0.50
CA LEU A 161 19.41 -4.04 -0.82
C LEU A 161 19.58 -4.83 0.47
N LYS A 162 19.04 -6.04 0.52
CA LYS A 162 19.21 -6.97 1.63
C LYS A 162 19.96 -8.22 1.15
N PHE A 163 21.05 -8.54 1.82
CA PHE A 163 21.79 -9.78 1.56
C PHE A 163 21.20 -10.91 2.40
N LEU A 164 20.96 -12.05 1.78
CA LEU A 164 20.53 -13.24 2.50
C LEU A 164 21.69 -13.72 3.40
N GLY A 165 21.39 -13.92 4.67
CA GLY A 165 22.39 -14.33 5.67
C GLY A 165 23.15 -13.17 6.36
N LEU A 166 22.89 -11.93 5.99
CA LEU A 166 23.38 -10.74 6.68
C LEU A 166 22.19 -9.89 7.14
N ASP A 167 22.21 -9.46 8.41
CA ASP A 167 21.15 -8.62 8.97
C ASP A 167 21.19 -7.15 8.48
N ASN A 168 22.17 -6.81 7.65
CA ASN A 168 22.37 -5.47 7.17
C ASN A 168 21.52 -5.20 5.92
N GLN A 169 20.75 -4.12 5.96
CA GLN A 169 20.12 -3.52 4.82
C GLN A 169 20.92 -2.29 4.38
N MET A 170 21.09 -2.16 3.07
CA MET A 170 21.78 -1.03 2.48
C MET A 170 20.82 -0.23 1.61
N PRO A 171 20.66 1.08 1.87
CA PRO A 171 19.81 1.92 1.01
C PRO A 171 20.44 2.04 -0.38
N LEU A 172 19.58 2.02 -1.40
CA LEU A 172 19.96 2.33 -2.77
C LEU A 172 19.98 3.85 -2.94
N SER A 173 21.08 4.38 -3.46
CA SER A 173 21.12 5.77 -3.92
C SER A 173 20.43 5.85 -5.27
N VAL A 174 19.34 6.59 -5.36
CA VAL A 174 18.61 6.81 -6.62
C VAL A 174 19.40 7.80 -7.48
N ASN A 175 19.56 7.49 -8.76
CA ASN A 175 20.20 8.37 -9.72
C ASN A 175 19.27 9.57 -10.02
N GLU A 176 19.69 10.80 -9.70
CA GLU A 176 18.87 12.00 -9.91
C GLU A 176 18.54 12.26 -11.39
N ALA A 177 19.43 11.87 -12.31
CA ALA A 177 19.24 12.03 -13.75
C ALA A 177 18.31 10.92 -14.33
N ASN A 178 18.30 9.73 -13.73
CA ASN A 178 17.43 8.63 -14.11
C ASN A 178 16.89 7.95 -12.84
N LYS A 179 15.74 8.39 -12.38
CA LYS A 179 15.12 7.90 -11.15
C LYS A 179 14.80 6.40 -11.13
N LYS A 180 14.83 5.75 -12.30
CA LYS A 180 14.67 4.28 -12.41
C LYS A 180 15.92 3.50 -12.05
N GLU A 181 17.07 4.17 -11.92
CA GLU A 181 18.33 3.54 -11.57
C GLU A 181 18.65 3.75 -10.10
N GLY A 182 18.93 2.66 -9.41
CA GLY A 182 19.44 2.64 -8.04
C GLY A 182 20.85 2.06 -8.00
N VAL A 183 21.72 2.64 -7.19
CA VAL A 183 23.12 2.23 -7.05
C VAL A 183 23.44 1.96 -5.59
N ALA A 184 24.10 0.82 -5.31
CA ALA A 184 24.66 0.52 -4.01
C ALA A 184 26.16 0.20 -4.16
N LYS A 185 26.97 0.68 -3.20
CA LYS A 185 28.41 0.39 -3.15
C LYS A 185 28.72 -0.40 -1.86
N ILE A 186 29.42 -1.49 -2.03
CA ILE A 186 29.72 -2.43 -0.95
C ILE A 186 31.21 -2.74 -0.97
N LYS A 187 31.81 -2.80 0.21
CA LYS A 187 33.15 -3.37 0.38
C LYS A 187 33.03 -4.78 0.92
N ILE A 188 33.54 -5.75 0.16
CA ILE A 188 33.54 -7.16 0.54
C ILE A 188 34.57 -7.35 1.66
N PRO A 189 34.24 -7.99 2.78
CA PRO A 189 35.19 -8.30 3.83
C PRO A 189 36.37 -9.11 3.28
N SER A 190 37.57 -8.85 3.83
CA SER A 190 38.80 -9.57 3.50
C SER A 190 38.91 -10.87 4.29
#